data_c871d101f2cdf2d42c8f6981d73c1422
#
_entry.id   c871d101f2cdf2d42c8f6981d73c1422
#
_cell.length_a   1.000
_cell.length_b   1.000
_cell.length_c   1.000
_cell.angle_alpha   90.00
_cell.angle_beta   90.00
_cell.angle_gamma   90.00
#
_symmetry.space_group_name_H-M   'P 1'
#
loop_
_entity.id
_entity.type
_entity.pdbx_description
1 polymer ?
#
loop_
_entity_poly.entity_id
_entity_poly.type
_entity_poly.pdbx_seq_one_letter_code
_entity_poly.pdbx_strand_id
1 'polypeptide(L)'
;MLLSLTALQTALEVGAIYSLVALALFISFSILNIADLSTDGCYTLGFAVGATVTLTGHPLLALPAAMAAGACSGFVTAFLQTRLGVESILAGIIVNTGLYTVNLAVMGWSSNLSIYGSDSLFSLAKGLIAADWWNKWHELIVLALILLIVCVLVTAFFRTRLGLSIRATGDNADMVRASSINPAFTITVGLCLANSLTGLAGCLIGQLNKSCDINLGTGMVTVALASLVIGESLMGRGSIARRVFGVVLGAVLYRLIIAVAISTKIVPTEGFKLVSALIVAVAIATPYGRKMVALQKQKLAAKKKREGAKVC
;
A
#
# COMPACT_ATOMS: atom_id res chain seq x y z
N MET A 1 -3.01 -29.83 -9.64
CA MET A 1 -3.05 -28.87 -8.52
C MET A 1 -2.82 -27.50 -9.12
N LEU A 2 -3.79 -26.57 -8.98
CA LEU A 2 -3.76 -25.22 -9.59
C LEU A 2 -2.68 -24.30 -8.99
N LEU A 3 -2.20 -24.58 -7.80
CA LEU A 3 -1.12 -23.83 -7.13
C LEU A 3 -0.18 -24.81 -6.43
N SER A 4 1.13 -24.66 -6.67
CA SER A 4 2.13 -25.34 -5.85
C SER A 4 2.19 -24.70 -4.47
N LEU A 5 2.56 -25.45 -3.44
CA LEU A 5 2.69 -24.94 -2.07
C LEU A 5 3.68 -23.76 -2.00
N THR A 6 4.74 -23.83 -2.78
CA THR A 6 5.74 -22.75 -2.91
C THR A 6 5.16 -21.49 -3.54
N ALA A 7 4.34 -21.59 -4.59
CA ALA A 7 3.69 -20.44 -5.21
C ALA A 7 2.69 -19.78 -4.26
N LEU A 8 1.97 -20.57 -3.45
CA LEU A 8 1.08 -20.04 -2.42
C LEU A 8 1.86 -19.28 -1.33
N GLN A 9 2.97 -19.84 -0.88
CA GLN A 9 3.83 -19.22 0.12
C GLN A 9 4.37 -17.88 -0.39
N THR A 10 4.99 -17.84 -1.57
CA THR A 10 5.48 -16.58 -2.18
C THR A 10 4.36 -15.56 -2.40
N ALA A 11 3.16 -16.02 -2.77
CA ALA A 11 2.01 -15.12 -2.92
C ALA A 11 1.60 -14.46 -1.59
N LEU A 12 1.67 -15.20 -0.48
CA LEU A 12 1.39 -14.68 0.87
C LEU A 12 2.49 -13.72 1.35
N GLU A 13 3.76 -14.03 1.11
CA GLU A 13 4.91 -13.19 1.46
C GLU A 13 4.83 -11.84 0.76
N VAL A 14 4.70 -11.85 -0.57
CA VAL A 14 4.56 -10.60 -1.34
C VAL A 14 3.23 -9.91 -1.03
N GLY A 15 2.16 -10.66 -0.75
CA GLY A 15 0.87 -10.14 -0.29
C GLY A 15 0.97 -9.37 1.03
N ALA A 16 1.77 -9.86 1.98
CA ALA A 16 2.04 -9.18 3.24
C ALA A 16 2.78 -7.84 3.02
N ILE A 17 3.77 -7.81 2.13
CA ILE A 17 4.49 -6.57 1.78
C ILE A 17 3.57 -5.57 1.08
N TYR A 18 2.76 -6.02 0.12
CA TYR A 18 1.81 -5.16 -0.59
C TYR A 18 0.70 -4.64 0.32
N SER A 19 0.39 -5.35 1.41
CA SER A 19 -0.53 -4.87 2.44
C SER A 19 -0.02 -3.58 3.10
N LEU A 20 1.30 -3.40 3.26
CA LEU A 20 1.88 -2.17 3.80
C LEU A 20 1.69 -0.98 2.84
N VAL A 21 1.86 -1.19 1.54
CA VAL A 21 1.60 -0.15 0.53
C VAL A 21 0.10 0.16 0.45
N ALA A 22 -0.74 -0.85 0.52
CA ALA A 22 -2.20 -0.67 0.56
C ALA A 22 -2.64 0.11 1.82
N LEU A 23 -1.99 -0.12 2.99
CA LEU A 23 -2.21 0.67 4.21
C LEU A 23 -1.70 2.11 4.06
N ALA A 24 -0.61 2.34 3.36
CA ALA A 24 -0.14 3.69 3.03
C ALA A 24 -1.18 4.46 2.22
N LEU A 25 -1.71 3.84 1.14
CA LEU A 25 -2.78 4.43 0.35
C LEU A 25 -4.12 4.52 1.11
N PHE A 26 -4.40 3.61 2.02
CA PHE A 26 -5.53 3.75 2.93
C PHE A 26 -5.45 5.05 3.73
N ILE A 27 -4.25 5.43 4.21
CA ILE A 27 -4.04 6.67 4.95
C ILE A 27 -4.18 7.90 4.03
N SER A 28 -3.51 7.92 2.89
CA SER A 28 -3.53 9.07 1.99
C SER A 28 -4.87 9.20 1.24
N PHE A 29 -5.34 8.14 0.61
CA PHE A 29 -6.51 8.18 -0.27
C PHE A 29 -7.84 8.04 0.48
N SER A 30 -7.94 7.07 1.43
CA SER A 30 -9.23 6.76 2.07
C SER A 30 -9.48 7.56 3.36
N ILE A 31 -8.41 7.99 4.07
CA ILE A 31 -8.53 8.79 5.29
C ILE A 31 -8.38 10.29 5.00
N LEU A 32 -7.29 10.71 4.32
CA LEU A 32 -7.03 12.11 4.00
C LEU A 32 -7.77 12.60 2.76
N ASN A 33 -8.31 11.70 1.93
CA ASN A 33 -8.90 12.00 0.62
C ASN A 33 -7.91 12.71 -0.33
N ILE A 34 -6.64 12.34 -0.26
CA ILE A 34 -5.53 12.88 -1.06
C ILE A 34 -5.00 11.77 -1.97
N ALA A 35 -5.04 11.98 -3.28
CA ALA A 35 -4.42 11.08 -4.25
C ALA A 35 -2.91 11.34 -4.30
N ASP A 36 -2.13 10.50 -3.63
CA ASP A 36 -0.66 10.59 -3.62
C ASP A 36 -0.06 9.65 -4.66
N LEU A 37 0.43 10.24 -5.75
CA LEU A 37 1.12 9.50 -6.82
C LEU A 37 2.63 9.42 -6.59
N SER A 38 3.17 9.96 -5.51
CA SER A 38 4.59 9.83 -5.15
C SER A 38 4.92 8.42 -4.62
N THR A 39 3.92 7.62 -4.33
CA THR A 39 4.03 6.26 -3.75
C THR A 39 4.94 5.35 -4.60
N ASP A 40 4.86 5.40 -5.93
CA ASP A 40 5.71 4.58 -6.82
C ASP A 40 7.21 4.89 -6.62
N GLY A 41 7.57 6.17 -6.66
CA GLY A 41 8.94 6.62 -6.43
C GLY A 41 9.40 6.41 -4.99
N CYS A 42 8.51 6.61 -4.02
CA CYS A 42 8.78 6.38 -2.61
C CYS A 42 9.03 4.90 -2.28
N TYR A 43 8.29 3.99 -2.93
CA TYR A 43 8.52 2.55 -2.81
C TYR A 43 9.92 2.18 -3.29
N THR A 44 10.32 2.70 -4.45
CA THR A 44 11.68 2.52 -4.98
C THR A 44 12.73 3.18 -4.09
N LEU A 45 12.44 4.34 -3.47
CA LEU A 45 13.35 4.99 -2.52
C LEU A 45 13.61 4.12 -1.29
N GLY A 46 12.53 3.58 -0.69
CA GLY A 46 12.66 2.67 0.44
C GLY A 46 13.47 1.43 0.12
N PHE A 47 13.33 0.93 -1.10
CA PHE A 47 14.07 -0.18 -1.64
C PHE A 47 15.57 0.17 -1.84
N ALA A 48 15.89 1.32 -2.46
CA ALA A 48 17.25 1.79 -2.68
C ALA A 48 18.00 2.06 -1.36
N VAL A 49 17.37 2.79 -0.44
CA VAL A 49 17.95 3.07 0.89
C VAL A 49 18.08 1.78 1.70
N GLY A 50 17.07 0.92 1.68
CA GLY A 50 17.12 -0.39 2.34
C GLY A 50 18.26 -1.26 1.83
N ALA A 51 18.46 -1.32 0.51
CA ALA A 51 19.54 -2.06 -0.12
C ALA A 51 20.92 -1.51 0.26
N THR A 52 21.13 -0.20 0.15
CA THR A 52 22.40 0.45 0.52
C THR A 52 22.78 0.24 1.97
N VAL A 53 21.83 0.41 2.90
CA VAL A 53 22.07 0.18 4.33
C VAL A 53 22.32 -1.30 4.62
N THR A 54 21.65 -2.21 3.94
CA THR A 54 21.91 -3.65 4.07
C THR A 54 23.32 -4.02 3.60
N LEU A 55 23.81 -3.42 2.52
CA LEU A 55 25.19 -3.61 2.03
C LEU A 55 26.25 -3.11 3.02
N THR A 56 25.95 -2.15 3.89
CA THR A 56 26.86 -1.72 4.97
C THR A 56 26.90 -2.68 6.16
N GLY A 57 26.19 -3.81 6.10
CA GLY A 57 26.17 -4.84 7.14
C GLY A 57 25.15 -4.62 8.25
N HIS A 58 24.20 -3.69 8.08
CA HIS A 58 23.19 -3.36 9.08
C HIS A 58 21.74 -3.57 8.58
N PRO A 59 21.30 -4.82 8.30
CA PRO A 59 19.98 -5.07 7.69
C PRO A 59 18.80 -4.67 8.59
N LEU A 60 18.96 -4.66 9.93
CA LEU A 60 17.93 -4.19 10.84
C LEU A 60 17.75 -2.68 10.82
N LEU A 61 18.86 -1.93 10.68
CA LEU A 61 18.81 -0.46 10.56
C LEU A 61 18.28 -0.01 9.20
N ALA A 62 18.26 -0.89 8.20
CA ALA A 62 17.68 -0.61 6.90
C ALA A 62 16.17 -0.30 6.99
N LEU A 63 15.43 -0.93 7.92
CA LEU A 63 13.99 -0.70 8.08
C LEU A 63 13.68 0.75 8.53
N PRO A 64 14.20 1.23 9.69
CA PRO A 64 13.93 2.60 10.12
C PRO A 64 14.55 3.64 9.16
N ALA A 65 15.68 3.35 8.51
CA ALA A 65 16.25 4.23 7.51
C ALA A 65 15.34 4.41 6.28
N ALA A 66 14.78 3.32 5.76
CA ALA A 66 13.82 3.35 4.66
C ALA A 66 12.51 4.06 5.06
N MET A 67 12.02 3.84 6.28
CA MET A 67 10.86 4.56 6.82
C MET A 67 11.11 6.08 6.91
N ALA A 68 12.29 6.48 7.39
CA ALA A 68 12.68 7.89 7.46
C ALA A 68 12.79 8.53 6.06
N ALA A 69 13.43 7.83 5.11
CA ALA A 69 13.51 8.28 3.72
C ALA A 69 12.11 8.44 3.09
N GLY A 70 11.22 7.48 3.30
CA GLY A 70 9.83 7.56 2.88
C GLY A 70 9.09 8.73 3.53
N ALA A 71 9.26 8.96 4.85
CA ALA A 71 8.68 10.10 5.54
C ALA A 71 9.18 11.43 4.98
N CYS A 72 10.47 11.54 4.61
CA CYS A 72 11.02 12.72 3.94
C CYS A 72 10.36 12.96 2.57
N SER A 73 10.15 11.91 1.78
CA SER A 73 9.40 12.01 0.52
C SER A 73 7.98 12.52 0.74
N GLY A 74 7.27 11.95 1.73
CA GLY A 74 5.93 12.39 2.12
C GLY A 74 5.88 13.84 2.60
N PHE A 75 6.93 14.28 3.33
CA PHE A 75 7.07 15.67 3.73
C PHE A 75 7.20 16.61 2.54
N VAL A 76 8.03 16.28 1.54
CA VAL A 76 8.18 17.07 0.31
C VAL A 76 6.85 17.17 -0.44
N THR A 77 6.13 16.06 -0.61
CA THR A 77 4.80 16.05 -1.24
C THR A 77 3.81 16.94 -0.48
N ALA A 78 3.76 16.81 0.85
CA ALA A 78 2.92 17.63 1.70
C ALA A 78 3.29 19.12 1.67
N PHE A 79 4.57 19.45 1.62
CA PHE A 79 5.05 20.81 1.51
C PHE A 79 4.59 21.47 0.22
N LEU A 80 4.71 20.79 -0.92
CA LEU A 80 4.19 21.27 -2.20
C LEU A 80 2.69 21.56 -2.15
N GLN A 81 1.91 20.68 -1.54
CA GLN A 81 0.45 20.82 -1.43
C GLN A 81 0.05 21.93 -0.46
N THR A 82 0.64 21.96 0.74
CA THR A 82 0.15 22.79 1.83
C THR A 82 0.75 24.19 1.88
N ARG A 83 1.98 24.36 1.37
CA ARG A 83 2.70 25.63 1.36
C ARG A 83 2.72 26.33 0.00
N LEU A 84 2.86 25.55 -1.07
CA LEU A 84 2.90 26.10 -2.43
C LEU A 84 1.53 26.03 -3.13
N GLY A 85 0.52 25.39 -2.51
CA GLY A 85 -0.83 25.29 -3.05
C GLY A 85 -0.95 24.41 -4.31
N VAL A 86 0.03 23.53 -4.54
CA VAL A 86 0.02 22.62 -5.70
C VAL A 86 -1.06 21.57 -5.49
N GLU A 87 -1.84 21.27 -6.52
CA GLU A 87 -2.84 20.21 -6.48
C GLU A 87 -2.20 18.85 -6.15
N SER A 88 -2.90 18.00 -5.37
CA SER A 88 -2.33 16.77 -4.82
C SER A 88 -1.78 15.81 -5.86
N ILE A 89 -2.50 15.62 -6.98
CA ILE A 89 -2.07 14.75 -8.09
C ILE A 89 -0.78 15.29 -8.70
N LEU A 90 -0.74 16.60 -8.97
CA LEU A 90 0.41 17.25 -9.59
C LEU A 90 1.63 17.22 -8.66
N ALA A 91 1.45 17.49 -7.37
CA ALA A 91 2.51 17.38 -6.37
C ALA A 91 3.11 15.97 -6.32
N GLY A 92 2.25 14.94 -6.34
CA GLY A 92 2.67 13.54 -6.39
C GLY A 92 3.49 13.20 -7.63
N ILE A 93 3.08 13.67 -8.81
CA ILE A 93 3.81 13.45 -10.07
C ILE A 93 5.18 14.14 -10.05
N ILE A 94 5.25 15.39 -9.56
CA ILE A 94 6.52 16.15 -9.44
C ILE A 94 7.49 15.39 -8.53
N VAL A 95 7.02 14.97 -7.35
CA VAL A 95 7.86 14.25 -6.38
C VAL A 95 8.28 12.89 -6.95
N ASN A 96 7.38 12.14 -7.56
CA ASN A 96 7.69 10.85 -8.18
C ASN A 96 8.79 10.99 -9.26
N THR A 97 8.70 12.02 -10.10
CA THR A 97 9.71 12.30 -11.14
C THR A 97 11.07 12.68 -10.52
N GLY A 98 11.07 13.52 -9.48
CA GLY A 98 12.28 13.88 -8.75
C GLY A 98 12.93 12.70 -8.02
N LEU A 99 12.11 11.84 -7.43
CA LEU A 99 12.56 10.63 -6.73
C LEU A 99 13.28 9.64 -7.65
N TYR A 100 12.96 9.60 -8.94
CA TYR A 100 13.69 8.75 -9.88
C TYR A 100 15.20 9.03 -9.85
N THR A 101 15.59 10.31 -9.92
CA THR A 101 17.01 10.71 -9.88
C THR A 101 17.60 10.49 -8.49
N VAL A 102 16.86 10.76 -7.42
CA VAL A 102 17.31 10.50 -6.05
C VAL A 102 17.58 9.00 -5.84
N ASN A 103 16.66 8.15 -6.30
CA ASN A 103 16.81 6.70 -6.22
C ASN A 103 18.05 6.22 -6.98
N LEU A 104 18.28 6.74 -8.18
CA LEU A 104 19.45 6.42 -8.99
C LEU A 104 20.74 6.85 -8.28
N ALA A 105 20.76 8.04 -7.66
CA ALA A 105 21.90 8.51 -6.90
C ALA A 105 22.19 7.66 -5.66
N VAL A 106 21.16 7.26 -4.90
CA VAL A 106 21.27 6.35 -3.75
C VAL A 106 21.81 4.98 -4.16
N MET A 107 21.41 4.48 -5.34
CA MET A 107 21.88 3.22 -5.91
C MET A 107 23.28 3.33 -6.58
N GLY A 108 23.98 4.45 -6.42
CA GLY A 108 25.31 4.66 -7.01
C GLY A 108 25.29 4.82 -8.53
N TRP A 109 24.26 5.45 -9.08
CA TRP A 109 24.04 5.68 -10.51
C TRP A 109 23.87 4.39 -11.33
N SER A 110 23.49 3.28 -10.65
CA SER A 110 23.15 2.02 -11.29
C SER A 110 21.65 1.82 -11.30
N SER A 111 21.10 1.32 -12.41
CA SER A 111 19.66 0.98 -12.49
C SER A 111 19.32 -0.30 -11.74
N ASN A 112 20.33 -1.09 -11.36
CA ASN A 112 20.14 -2.35 -10.64
C ASN A 112 21.24 -2.52 -9.57
N LEU A 113 20.85 -2.86 -8.34
CA LEU A 113 21.74 -3.07 -7.22
C LEU A 113 21.50 -4.47 -6.65
N SER A 114 22.54 -5.29 -6.60
CA SER A 114 22.47 -6.64 -6.04
C SER A 114 22.90 -6.64 -4.57
N ILE A 115 22.10 -7.31 -3.71
CA ILE A 115 22.37 -7.50 -2.28
C ILE A 115 22.86 -8.94 -2.02
N TYR A 116 23.15 -9.72 -3.07
CA TYR A 116 23.68 -11.08 -2.93
C TYR A 116 25.02 -11.05 -2.18
N GLY A 117 25.16 -11.94 -1.19
CA GLY A 117 26.35 -12.01 -0.35
C GLY A 117 26.32 -11.16 0.93
N SER A 118 25.31 -10.30 1.11
CA SER A 118 25.10 -9.57 2.35
C SER A 118 23.99 -10.23 3.20
N ASP A 119 24.13 -10.08 4.52
CA ASP A 119 23.11 -10.57 5.45
C ASP A 119 21.85 -9.70 5.33
N SER A 120 20.71 -10.34 5.03
CA SER A 120 19.40 -9.71 5.03
C SER A 120 18.70 -9.98 6.36
N LEU A 121 17.62 -9.23 6.65
CA LEU A 121 16.74 -9.51 7.78
C LEU A 121 16.31 -10.98 7.82
N PHE A 122 16.01 -11.53 6.66
CA PHE A 122 15.54 -12.92 6.51
C PHE A 122 16.68 -13.92 6.73
N SER A 123 17.93 -13.62 6.31
CA SER A 123 19.07 -14.48 6.60
C SER A 123 19.41 -14.51 8.10
N LEU A 124 19.32 -13.37 8.78
CA LEU A 124 19.46 -13.29 10.22
C LEU A 124 18.36 -14.08 10.96
N ALA A 125 17.11 -13.91 10.51
CA ALA A 125 15.98 -14.64 11.10
C ALA A 125 16.11 -16.16 10.89
N LYS A 126 16.63 -16.60 9.75
CA LYS A 126 16.91 -18.02 9.48
C LYS A 126 17.88 -18.63 10.47
N GLY A 127 18.90 -17.87 10.87
CA GLY A 127 19.91 -18.31 11.84
C GLY A 127 19.43 -18.42 13.30
N LEU A 128 18.23 -17.89 13.62
CA LEU A 128 17.70 -17.90 15.00
C LEU A 128 17.25 -19.28 15.47
N ILE A 129 16.70 -20.11 14.59
CA ILE A 129 16.12 -21.41 14.94
C ILE A 129 16.58 -22.46 13.92
N ALA A 130 17.23 -23.51 14.39
CA ALA A 130 17.73 -24.63 13.56
C ALA A 130 16.67 -25.74 13.39
N ALA A 131 15.44 -25.38 13.01
CA ALA A 131 14.36 -26.34 12.73
C ALA A 131 13.99 -26.35 11.26
N ASP A 132 13.73 -27.54 10.68
CA ASP A 132 13.43 -27.68 9.25
C ASP A 132 12.17 -26.93 8.80
N TRP A 133 11.12 -26.93 9.65
CA TRP A 133 9.91 -26.16 9.40
C TRP A 133 10.17 -24.64 9.41
N TRP A 134 11.08 -24.14 10.29
CA TRP A 134 11.48 -22.76 10.37
C TRP A 134 12.21 -22.32 9.11
N ASN A 135 13.15 -23.12 8.63
CA ASN A 135 13.87 -22.86 7.38
C ASN A 135 12.95 -22.65 6.17
N LYS A 136 11.74 -23.23 6.21
CA LYS A 136 10.75 -23.12 5.15
C LYS A 136 9.83 -21.92 5.32
N TRP A 137 9.48 -21.53 6.53
CA TRP A 137 8.41 -20.56 6.80
C TRP A 137 8.90 -19.26 7.43
N HIS A 138 10.21 -19.10 7.71
CA HIS A 138 10.77 -17.94 8.43
C HIS A 138 10.45 -16.61 7.74
N GLU A 139 10.52 -16.53 6.41
CA GLU A 139 10.23 -15.31 5.65
C GLU A 139 8.78 -14.86 5.85
N LEU A 140 7.83 -15.79 5.70
CA LEU A 140 6.41 -15.51 5.90
C LEU A 140 6.11 -15.10 7.35
N ILE A 141 6.70 -15.78 8.34
CA ILE A 141 6.47 -15.50 9.77
C ILE A 141 7.00 -14.12 10.13
N VAL A 142 8.21 -13.77 9.68
CA VAL A 142 8.80 -12.45 9.91
C VAL A 142 7.96 -11.35 9.27
N LEU A 143 7.52 -11.53 8.03
CA LEU A 143 6.66 -10.57 7.34
C LEU A 143 5.30 -10.42 8.00
N ALA A 144 4.69 -11.54 8.42
CA ALA A 144 3.41 -11.51 9.15
C ALA A 144 3.53 -10.79 10.50
N LEU A 145 4.66 -10.98 11.22
CA LEU A 145 4.92 -10.30 12.49
C LEU A 145 5.08 -8.78 12.28
N ILE A 146 5.87 -8.36 11.27
CA ILE A 146 6.05 -6.95 10.94
C ILE A 146 4.70 -6.33 10.54
N LEU A 147 3.94 -6.99 9.69
CA LEU A 147 2.61 -6.54 9.27
C LEU A 147 1.66 -6.39 10.46
N LEU A 148 1.65 -7.37 11.38
CA LEU A 148 0.84 -7.31 12.59
C LEU A 148 1.21 -6.12 13.46
N ILE A 149 2.50 -5.89 13.70
CA ILE A 149 2.99 -4.73 14.46
C ILE A 149 2.54 -3.43 13.81
N VAL A 150 2.71 -3.29 12.49
CA VAL A 150 2.28 -2.10 11.74
C VAL A 150 0.76 -1.90 11.83
N CYS A 151 -0.04 -2.95 11.67
CA CYS A 151 -1.50 -2.87 11.79
C CYS A 151 -1.94 -2.39 13.18
N VAL A 152 -1.29 -2.89 14.24
CA VAL A 152 -1.56 -2.47 15.63
C VAL A 152 -1.16 -1.01 15.81
N LEU A 153 0.03 -0.61 15.36
CA LEU A 153 0.51 0.78 15.48
C LEU A 153 -0.37 1.75 14.70
N VAL A 154 -0.73 1.45 13.46
CA VAL A 154 -1.63 2.28 12.63
C VAL A 154 -3.00 2.39 13.29
N THR A 155 -3.57 1.28 13.77
CA THR A 155 -4.87 1.29 14.45
C THR A 155 -4.83 2.09 15.74
N ALA A 156 -3.77 1.97 16.55
CA ALA A 156 -3.56 2.73 17.77
C ALA A 156 -3.37 4.23 17.47
N PHE A 157 -2.54 4.57 16.46
CA PHE A 157 -2.31 5.94 16.03
C PHE A 157 -3.61 6.66 15.64
N PHE A 158 -4.48 6.03 14.84
CA PHE A 158 -5.76 6.63 14.45
C PHE A 158 -6.81 6.71 15.56
N ARG A 159 -6.54 6.18 16.74
CA ARG A 159 -7.32 6.39 17.96
C ARG A 159 -6.80 7.55 18.81
N THR A 160 -5.61 8.09 18.53
CA THR A 160 -5.06 9.26 19.22
C THR A 160 -5.75 10.55 18.78
N ARG A 161 -5.54 11.64 19.53
CA ARG A 161 -6.07 12.98 19.17
C ARG A 161 -5.60 13.43 17.79
N LEU A 162 -4.33 13.16 17.46
CA LEU A 162 -3.73 13.52 16.18
C LEU A 162 -4.32 12.69 15.04
N GLY A 163 -4.49 11.39 15.23
CA GLY A 163 -5.15 10.54 14.26
C GLY A 163 -6.62 10.91 14.00
N LEU A 164 -7.35 11.33 15.05
CA LEU A 164 -8.71 11.84 14.90
C LEU A 164 -8.73 13.17 14.12
N SER A 165 -7.76 14.06 14.36
CA SER A 165 -7.62 15.32 13.61
C SER A 165 -7.31 15.08 12.13
N ILE A 166 -6.46 14.09 11.80
CA ILE A 166 -6.17 13.71 10.42
C ILE A 166 -7.44 13.20 9.73
N ARG A 167 -8.24 12.36 10.39
CA ARG A 167 -9.51 11.87 9.85
C ARG A 167 -10.51 13.00 9.61
N ALA A 168 -10.65 13.91 10.59
CA ALA A 168 -11.52 15.06 10.47
C ALA A 168 -11.08 15.97 9.31
N THR A 169 -9.76 16.14 9.10
CA THR A 169 -9.20 16.92 7.99
C THR A 169 -9.58 16.33 6.63
N GLY A 170 -9.53 15.00 6.50
CA GLY A 170 -9.94 14.32 5.27
C GLY A 170 -11.43 14.40 4.99
N ASP A 171 -12.27 14.44 6.04
CA ASP A 171 -13.71 14.61 5.89
C ASP A 171 -14.07 16.07 5.51
N ASN A 172 -13.50 17.07 6.19
CA ASN A 172 -13.73 18.50 5.89
C ASN A 172 -12.64 19.39 6.49
N ALA A 173 -11.71 19.85 5.64
CA ALA A 173 -10.58 20.70 6.06
C ALA A 173 -11.00 22.08 6.59
N ASP A 174 -12.09 22.66 6.06
CA ASP A 174 -12.56 23.97 6.50
C ASP A 174 -13.20 23.92 7.90
N MET A 175 -13.94 22.85 8.19
CA MET A 175 -14.48 22.60 9.53
C MET A 175 -13.36 22.42 10.56
N VAL A 176 -12.31 21.71 10.21
CA VAL A 176 -11.14 21.48 11.08
C VAL A 176 -10.40 22.79 11.37
N ARG A 177 -10.27 23.66 10.35
CA ARG A 177 -9.69 25.00 10.50
C ARG A 177 -10.51 25.86 11.45
N ALA A 178 -11.85 25.81 11.36
CA ALA A 178 -12.74 26.51 12.29
C ALA A 178 -12.63 25.99 13.73
N SER A 179 -12.19 24.72 13.91
CA SER A 179 -11.94 24.11 15.22
C SER A 179 -10.51 24.34 15.75
N SER A 180 -9.79 25.34 15.25
CA SER A 180 -8.42 25.72 15.64
C SER A 180 -7.35 24.64 15.38
N ILE A 181 -7.64 23.66 14.53
CA ILE A 181 -6.67 22.65 14.09
C ILE A 181 -6.07 23.09 12.75
N ASN A 182 -4.76 22.99 12.61
CA ASN A 182 -4.08 23.34 11.36
C ASN A 182 -4.14 22.19 10.35
N PRO A 183 -4.93 22.31 9.24
CA PRO A 183 -5.02 21.25 8.23
C PRO A 183 -3.70 20.95 7.54
N ALA A 184 -2.83 21.96 7.35
CA ALA A 184 -1.54 21.75 6.73
C ALA A 184 -0.65 20.81 7.57
N PHE A 185 -0.69 20.93 8.89
CA PHE A 185 0.05 20.04 9.78
C PHE A 185 -0.50 18.62 9.75
N THR A 186 -1.82 18.45 9.80
CA THR A 186 -2.44 17.11 9.77
C THR A 186 -2.21 16.39 8.45
N ILE A 187 -2.29 17.12 7.32
CA ILE A 187 -1.96 16.58 5.99
C ILE A 187 -0.49 16.15 5.94
N THR A 188 0.44 17.01 6.42
CA THR A 188 1.87 16.69 6.42
C THR A 188 2.15 15.43 7.22
N VAL A 189 1.65 15.32 8.45
CA VAL A 189 1.85 14.12 9.28
C VAL A 189 1.25 12.88 8.63
N GLY A 190 0.06 12.98 8.04
CA GLY A 190 -0.58 11.86 7.39
C GLY A 190 0.16 11.36 6.16
N LEU A 191 0.67 12.26 5.30
CA LEU A 191 1.48 11.90 4.14
C LEU A 191 2.86 11.36 4.52
N CYS A 192 3.51 11.93 5.56
CA CYS A 192 4.76 11.37 6.10
C CYS A 192 4.56 9.94 6.61
N LEU A 193 3.46 9.69 7.34
CA LEU A 193 3.15 8.35 7.84
C LEU A 193 2.85 7.37 6.69
N ALA A 194 2.06 7.78 5.71
CA ALA A 194 1.74 6.96 4.54
C ALA A 194 3.01 6.57 3.78
N ASN A 195 3.85 7.55 3.44
CA ASN A 195 5.07 7.31 2.68
C ASN A 195 6.14 6.56 3.51
N SER A 196 6.15 6.68 4.85
CA SER A 196 7.01 5.84 5.69
C SER A 196 6.67 4.35 5.58
N LEU A 197 5.39 4.00 5.52
CA LEU A 197 4.95 2.62 5.30
C LEU A 197 5.30 2.12 3.90
N THR A 198 5.19 2.99 2.90
CA THR A 198 5.62 2.68 1.53
C THR A 198 7.12 2.41 1.46
N GLY A 199 7.94 3.25 2.11
CA GLY A 199 9.38 3.03 2.21
C GLY A 199 9.75 1.72 2.92
N LEU A 200 9.04 1.39 4.01
CA LEU A 200 9.21 0.11 4.70
C LEU A 200 8.91 -1.08 3.78
N ALA A 201 7.82 -1.01 3.02
CA ALA A 201 7.45 -2.06 2.08
C ALA A 201 8.50 -2.23 0.98
N GLY A 202 9.05 -1.13 0.45
CA GLY A 202 10.15 -1.14 -0.50
C GLY A 202 11.41 -1.82 0.06
N CYS A 203 11.80 -1.49 1.29
CA CYS A 203 12.93 -2.13 1.96
C CYS A 203 12.73 -3.64 2.12
N LEU A 204 11.55 -4.07 2.56
CA LEU A 204 11.25 -5.49 2.79
C LEU A 204 11.30 -6.31 1.50
N ILE A 205 10.75 -5.80 0.39
CA ILE A 205 10.81 -6.50 -0.89
C ILE A 205 12.25 -6.59 -1.42
N GLY A 206 13.05 -5.54 -1.19
CA GLY A 206 14.46 -5.53 -1.56
C GLY A 206 15.26 -6.60 -0.85
N GLN A 207 15.08 -6.72 0.45
CA GLN A 207 15.76 -7.74 1.26
C GLN A 207 15.25 -9.16 0.95
N LEU A 208 13.96 -9.31 0.57
CA LEU A 208 13.38 -10.58 0.17
C LEU A 208 13.94 -11.06 -1.18
N ASN A 209 13.92 -10.18 -2.19
CA ASN A 209 14.38 -10.50 -3.55
C ASN A 209 15.91 -10.47 -3.71
N LYS A 210 16.64 -9.90 -2.74
CA LYS A 210 18.10 -9.70 -2.78
C LYS A 210 18.60 -8.94 -4.01
N SER A 211 17.75 -8.22 -4.68
CA SER A 211 18.07 -7.41 -5.86
C SER A 211 17.16 -6.19 -5.92
N CYS A 212 17.71 -5.06 -6.34
CA CYS A 212 17.04 -3.78 -6.47
C CYS A 212 17.02 -3.34 -7.94
N ASP A 213 15.84 -3.10 -8.49
CA ASP A 213 15.64 -2.51 -9.82
C ASP A 213 14.90 -1.18 -9.67
N ILE A 214 15.36 -0.14 -10.37
CA ILE A 214 14.81 1.22 -10.28
C ILE A 214 13.34 1.31 -10.72
N ASN A 215 12.90 0.39 -11.60
CA ASN A 215 11.54 0.37 -12.12
C ASN A 215 10.56 -0.48 -11.30
N LEU A 216 11.02 -1.08 -10.21
CA LEU A 216 10.20 -2.01 -9.42
C LEU A 216 8.96 -1.34 -8.81
N GLY A 217 9.05 -0.06 -8.47
CA GLY A 217 7.94 0.73 -7.93
C GLY A 217 6.87 1.10 -8.95
N THR A 218 7.16 0.95 -10.25
CA THR A 218 6.25 1.40 -11.31
C THR A 218 4.92 0.62 -11.28
N GLY A 219 3.81 1.32 -11.00
CA GLY A 219 2.47 0.75 -10.94
C GLY A 219 2.05 0.24 -9.56
N MET A 220 2.84 0.47 -8.51
CA MET A 220 2.50 0.07 -7.14
C MET A 220 1.26 0.80 -6.61
N VAL A 221 1.06 2.07 -7.00
CA VAL A 221 -0.18 2.83 -6.71
C VAL A 221 -1.40 2.06 -7.21
N THR A 222 -1.35 1.55 -8.43
CA THR A 222 -2.47 0.81 -9.04
C THR A 222 -2.79 -0.47 -8.26
N VAL A 223 -1.75 -1.24 -7.91
CA VAL A 223 -1.86 -2.47 -7.11
C VAL A 223 -2.44 -2.19 -5.72
N ALA A 224 -1.96 -1.15 -5.08
CA ALA A 224 -2.39 -0.77 -3.74
C ALA A 224 -3.83 -0.22 -3.73
N LEU A 225 -4.23 0.57 -4.74
CA LEU A 225 -5.62 1.01 -4.92
C LEU A 225 -6.57 -0.17 -5.15
N ALA A 226 -6.18 -1.14 -5.99
CA ALA A 226 -6.98 -2.35 -6.17
C ALA A 226 -7.18 -3.10 -4.85
N SER A 227 -6.09 -3.31 -4.12
CA SER A 227 -6.10 -3.97 -2.82
C SER A 227 -7.00 -3.24 -1.82
N LEU A 228 -6.91 -1.91 -1.78
CA LEU A 228 -7.75 -1.04 -0.95
C LEU A 228 -9.24 -1.19 -1.29
N VAL A 229 -9.59 -1.08 -2.58
CA VAL A 229 -10.98 -1.16 -3.03
C VAL A 229 -11.59 -2.54 -2.78
N ILE A 230 -10.82 -3.61 -3.03
CA ILE A 230 -11.24 -4.99 -2.69
C ILE A 230 -11.49 -5.10 -1.19
N GLY A 231 -10.56 -4.62 -0.36
CA GLY A 231 -10.66 -4.67 1.10
C GLY A 231 -11.86 -3.89 1.64
N GLU A 232 -12.07 -2.65 1.19
CA GLU A 232 -13.22 -1.83 1.60
C GLU A 232 -14.56 -2.41 1.09
N SER A 233 -14.56 -3.07 -0.07
CA SER A 233 -15.75 -3.73 -0.61
C SER A 233 -16.18 -4.95 0.23
N LEU A 234 -15.22 -5.66 0.83
CA LEU A 234 -15.46 -6.86 1.64
C LEU A 234 -15.91 -6.52 3.07
N MET A 235 -15.20 -5.59 3.72
CA MET A 235 -15.41 -5.28 5.14
C MET A 235 -16.32 -4.08 5.41
N GLY A 236 -16.57 -3.26 4.37
CA GLY A 236 -17.38 -2.06 4.47
C GLY A 236 -16.73 -0.94 5.32
N ARG A 237 -17.45 0.18 5.46
CA ARG A 237 -17.02 1.35 6.25
C ARG A 237 -17.45 1.19 7.72
N GLY A 238 -16.59 0.55 8.52
CA GLY A 238 -16.81 0.35 9.96
C GLY A 238 -15.74 1.03 10.83
N SER A 239 -15.38 0.39 11.95
CA SER A 239 -14.29 0.85 12.81
C SER A 239 -12.95 0.82 12.07
N ILE A 240 -12.00 1.67 12.49
CA ILE A 240 -10.64 1.73 11.89
C ILE A 240 -9.98 0.35 11.86
N ALA A 241 -10.05 -0.40 12.95
CA ALA A 241 -9.46 -1.75 13.00
C ALA A 241 -10.06 -2.69 11.93
N ARG A 242 -11.38 -2.63 11.70
CA ARG A 242 -12.03 -3.41 10.64
C ARG A 242 -11.56 -2.99 9.26
N ARG A 243 -11.41 -1.69 9.01
CA ARG A 243 -10.93 -1.17 7.73
C ARG A 243 -9.48 -1.55 7.47
N VAL A 244 -8.58 -1.43 8.46
CA VAL A 244 -7.18 -1.86 8.39
C VAL A 244 -7.10 -3.35 8.06
N PHE A 245 -7.86 -4.19 8.78
CA PHE A 245 -7.92 -5.63 8.49
C PHE A 245 -8.47 -5.91 7.09
N GLY A 246 -9.50 -5.17 6.65
CA GLY A 246 -10.06 -5.27 5.30
C GLY A 246 -9.02 -4.98 4.22
N VAL A 247 -8.22 -3.93 4.39
CA VAL A 247 -7.16 -3.55 3.44
C VAL A 247 -6.09 -4.64 3.32
N VAL A 248 -5.66 -5.21 4.46
CA VAL A 248 -4.70 -6.33 4.48
C VAL A 248 -5.28 -7.54 3.75
N LEU A 249 -6.54 -7.89 4.04
CA LEU A 249 -7.22 -9.01 3.39
C LEU A 249 -7.36 -8.78 1.88
N GLY A 250 -7.67 -7.54 1.47
CA GLY A 250 -7.76 -7.13 0.08
C GLY A 250 -6.43 -7.28 -0.67
N ALA A 251 -5.32 -6.91 -0.05
CA ALA A 251 -3.98 -7.04 -0.64
C ALA A 251 -3.56 -8.51 -0.80
N VAL A 252 -3.82 -9.33 0.21
CA VAL A 252 -3.56 -10.77 0.15
C VAL A 252 -4.41 -11.43 -0.94
N LEU A 253 -5.69 -11.13 -0.99
CA LEU A 253 -6.59 -11.66 -2.03
C LEU A 253 -6.18 -11.22 -3.43
N TYR A 254 -5.84 -9.94 -3.60
CA TYR A 254 -5.33 -9.45 -4.88
C TYR A 254 -4.10 -10.26 -5.33
N ARG A 255 -3.14 -10.49 -4.44
CA ARG A 255 -1.93 -11.24 -4.76
C ARG A 255 -2.21 -12.71 -5.05
N LEU A 256 -3.17 -13.32 -4.33
CA LEU A 256 -3.60 -14.70 -4.63
C LEU A 256 -4.26 -14.82 -6.01
N ILE A 257 -5.08 -13.84 -6.41
CA ILE A 257 -5.67 -13.83 -7.76
C ILE A 257 -4.58 -13.75 -8.83
N ILE A 258 -3.58 -12.89 -8.64
CA ILE A 258 -2.42 -12.80 -9.55
C ILE A 258 -1.65 -14.11 -9.58
N ALA A 259 -1.38 -14.75 -8.43
CA ALA A 259 -0.67 -16.02 -8.38
C ALA A 259 -1.42 -17.14 -9.11
N VAL A 260 -2.74 -17.19 -9.01
CA VAL A 260 -3.57 -18.12 -9.79
C VAL A 260 -3.45 -17.82 -11.29
N ALA A 261 -3.54 -16.55 -11.70
CA ALA A 261 -3.41 -16.15 -13.09
C ALA A 261 -2.05 -16.54 -13.69
N ILE A 262 -0.97 -16.39 -12.91
CA ILE A 262 0.38 -16.83 -13.31
C ILE A 262 0.46 -18.35 -13.44
N SER A 263 -0.13 -19.10 -12.51
CA SER A 263 -0.04 -20.57 -12.48
C SER A 263 -0.74 -21.25 -13.66
N THR A 264 -1.74 -20.60 -14.25
CA THR A 264 -2.46 -21.11 -15.42
C THR A 264 -1.66 -21.04 -16.71
N LYS A 265 -0.49 -20.34 -16.72
CA LYS A 265 0.38 -20.14 -17.90
C LYS A 265 -0.34 -19.59 -19.15
N ILE A 266 -1.55 -19.04 -18.98
CA ILE A 266 -2.34 -18.47 -20.08
C ILE A 266 -1.76 -17.11 -20.50
N VAL A 267 -1.13 -16.39 -19.55
CA VAL A 267 -0.62 -15.04 -19.77
C VAL A 267 0.91 -15.06 -19.70
N PRO A 268 1.61 -14.56 -20.73
CA PRO A 268 3.05 -14.39 -20.68
C PRO A 268 3.45 -13.36 -19.63
N THR A 269 4.71 -13.37 -19.18
CA THR A 269 5.22 -12.51 -18.09
C THR A 269 4.99 -11.02 -18.36
N GLU A 270 5.08 -10.59 -19.60
CA GLU A 270 4.83 -9.21 -20.04
C GLU A 270 3.36 -8.81 -19.92
N GLY A 271 2.45 -9.77 -19.98
CA GLY A 271 1.00 -9.55 -19.87
C GLY A 271 0.48 -9.32 -18.46
N PHE A 272 1.29 -9.49 -17.41
CA PHE A 272 0.82 -9.35 -16.02
C PHE A 272 0.36 -7.93 -15.69
N LYS A 273 0.94 -6.90 -16.30
CA LYS A 273 0.48 -5.52 -16.14
C LYS A 273 -0.95 -5.33 -16.66
N LEU A 274 -1.30 -5.99 -17.77
CA LEU A 274 -2.65 -5.96 -18.33
C LEU A 274 -3.66 -6.70 -17.44
N VAL A 275 -3.30 -7.88 -16.94
CA VAL A 275 -4.15 -8.64 -15.99
C VAL A 275 -4.37 -7.83 -14.72
N SER A 276 -3.32 -7.23 -14.17
CA SER A 276 -3.39 -6.32 -13.02
C SER A 276 -4.37 -5.18 -13.29
N ALA A 277 -4.23 -4.46 -14.42
CA ALA A 277 -5.11 -3.37 -14.80
C ALA A 277 -6.57 -3.81 -14.94
N LEU A 278 -6.84 -4.99 -15.50
CA LEU A 278 -8.18 -5.55 -15.63
C LEU A 278 -8.80 -5.86 -14.25
N ILE A 279 -8.03 -6.48 -13.34
CA ILE A 279 -8.47 -6.76 -11.96
C ILE A 279 -8.82 -5.45 -11.25
N VAL A 280 -7.98 -4.41 -11.38
CA VAL A 280 -8.22 -3.07 -10.83
C VAL A 280 -9.50 -2.48 -11.38
N ALA A 281 -9.68 -2.51 -12.70
CA ALA A 281 -10.89 -1.98 -13.36
C ALA A 281 -12.16 -2.68 -12.84
N VAL A 282 -12.15 -4.01 -12.72
CA VAL A 282 -13.26 -4.80 -12.18
C VAL A 282 -13.47 -4.48 -10.69
N ALA A 283 -12.41 -4.35 -9.90
CA ALA A 283 -12.50 -4.01 -8.49
C ALA A 283 -13.14 -2.63 -8.27
N ILE A 284 -12.75 -1.62 -9.04
CA ILE A 284 -13.32 -0.27 -8.97
C ILE A 284 -14.77 -0.24 -9.49
N ALA A 285 -15.10 -1.03 -10.52
CA ALA A 285 -16.46 -1.09 -11.06
C ALA A 285 -17.46 -1.78 -10.11
N THR A 286 -17.01 -2.69 -9.24
CA THR A 286 -17.89 -3.48 -8.35
C THR A 286 -18.74 -2.62 -7.40
N PRO A 287 -18.23 -1.63 -6.64
CA PRO A 287 -19.05 -0.79 -5.77
C PRO A 287 -20.03 0.10 -6.55
N TYR A 288 -19.65 0.55 -7.75
CA TYR A 288 -20.54 1.30 -8.64
C TYR A 288 -21.67 0.42 -9.15
N GLY A 289 -21.37 -0.78 -9.61
CA GLY A 289 -22.37 -1.77 -10.05
C GLY A 289 -23.38 -2.11 -8.95
N ARG A 290 -22.92 -2.32 -7.71
CA ARG A 290 -23.80 -2.55 -6.55
C ARG A 290 -24.73 -1.37 -6.28
N LYS A 291 -24.27 -0.13 -6.40
CA LYS A 291 -25.12 1.07 -6.25
C LYS A 291 -26.17 1.16 -7.36
N MET A 292 -25.78 0.87 -8.61
CA MET A 292 -26.71 0.87 -9.74
C MET A 292 -27.80 -0.18 -9.60
N VAL A 293 -27.44 -1.40 -9.21
CA VAL A 293 -28.42 -2.48 -8.95
C VAL A 293 -29.34 -2.13 -7.79
N ALA A 294 -28.83 -1.54 -6.71
CA ALA A 294 -29.64 -1.10 -5.59
C ALA A 294 -30.65 0.00 -5.99
N LEU A 295 -30.20 0.99 -6.79
CA LEU A 295 -31.07 2.04 -7.34
C LEU A 295 -32.14 1.48 -8.29
N GLN A 296 -31.81 0.51 -9.13
CA GLN A 296 -32.77 -0.16 -10.00
C GLN A 296 -33.81 -0.94 -9.20
N LYS A 297 -33.40 -1.66 -8.15
CA LYS A 297 -34.33 -2.35 -7.24
C LYS A 297 -35.28 -1.39 -6.54
N GLN A 298 -34.78 -0.23 -6.08
CA GLN A 298 -35.62 0.81 -5.48
C GLN A 298 -36.60 1.42 -6.47
N LYS A 299 -36.18 1.69 -7.71
CA LYS A 299 -37.07 2.19 -8.77
C LYS A 299 -38.15 1.18 -9.11
N LEU A 300 -37.82 -0.11 -9.21
CA LEU A 300 -38.79 -1.18 -9.47
C LEU A 300 -39.79 -1.36 -8.30
N ALA A 301 -39.31 -1.28 -7.05
CA ALA A 301 -40.18 -1.35 -5.88
C ALA A 301 -41.14 -0.14 -5.79
N ALA A 302 -40.63 1.06 -6.13
CA ALA A 302 -41.45 2.27 -6.18
C ALA A 302 -42.51 2.21 -7.31
N LYS A 303 -42.15 1.63 -8.48
CA LYS A 303 -43.09 1.43 -9.58
C LYS A 303 -44.19 0.45 -9.20
N LYS A 304 -43.86 -0.71 -8.58
CA LYS A 304 -44.85 -1.68 -8.09
C LYS A 304 -45.80 -1.06 -7.04
N LYS A 305 -45.28 -0.23 -6.13
CA LYS A 305 -46.15 0.49 -5.16
C LYS A 305 -47.13 1.46 -5.83
N ARG A 306 -46.67 2.16 -6.88
CA ARG A 306 -47.56 3.09 -7.65
C ARG A 306 -48.59 2.37 -8.46
N GLU A 307 -48.26 1.21 -9.02
CA GLU A 307 -49.24 0.36 -9.77
C GLU A 307 -50.26 -0.27 -8.83
N GLY A 308 -49.85 -0.78 -7.65
CA GLY A 308 -50.77 -1.31 -6.63
C GLY A 308 -51.69 -0.24 -6.00
N ALA A 309 -51.24 1.03 -5.92
CA ALA A 309 -52.08 2.13 -5.42
C ALA A 309 -53.08 2.67 -6.46
N LYS A 310 -52.96 2.27 -7.73
CA LYS A 310 -53.94 2.62 -8.81
C LYS A 310 -55.04 1.59 -8.98
N VAL A 311 -54.94 0.44 -8.32
CA VAL A 311 -55.91 -0.69 -8.42
C VAL A 311 -56.87 -0.73 -7.21
N CYS A 312 -56.62 0.10 -6.17
CA CYS A 312 -57.58 0.42 -5.12
C CYS A 312 -58.19 1.81 -5.37
#